data_9e10a1c9825f8a61cfa0a17a86ea4bf4
#
_entry.id   9e10a1c9825f8a61cfa0a17a86ea4bf4
#
_cell.length_a   1.000
_cell.length_b   1.000
_cell.length_c   1.000
_cell.angle_alpha   90.00
_cell.angle_beta   90.00
_cell.angle_gamma   90.00
#
_symmetry.space_group_name_H-M   'P 1'
#
loop_
_entity.id
_entity.type
_entity.pdbx_description
1 polymer ?
#
loop_
_entity_poly.entity_id
_entity_poly.type
_entity_poly.pdbx_seq_one_letter_code
_entity_poly.pdbx_strand_id
1 'polypeptide(L)'
;SPIDAAKGMWLFYEHPEADIEGLKLKFMDIRKRTYKFPKLGEKAKMVAIPTTSGTGSEVTSFAVITDKEKDRKYPLADYELTPDVAIVDPDLVMSLPKSVTADTGMDVLTHALEAYVSNMASDYTDGLAEKAVELVMSYLVKAYNDGSDKFAREKMHNASTIAGMAFTNAFLGVSHSIAHKIGAEFHLPHGRINAILLPYIVKYNGTKPTKFVSFPKYEYYIADEKYSHLAKKLGLKADKIEEGVNSLVEKIKQLNESLNIPKSFKEAGINEQEFLAKVDILADRAFEDQCTTANPRV
;
A
#
# COMPACT_ATOMS: atom_id res chain seq x y z
N SER A 1 -8.40 7.27 -5.27
CA SER A 1 -7.68 8.31 -6.03
C SER A 1 -8.51 8.81 -7.21
N PRO A 2 -8.20 9.99 -7.81
CA PRO A 2 -8.86 10.42 -9.07
C PRO A 2 -8.69 9.40 -10.21
N ILE A 3 -7.55 8.72 -10.29
CA ILE A 3 -7.32 7.65 -11.27
C ILE A 3 -8.28 6.48 -11.02
N ASP A 4 -8.57 6.11 -9.77
CA ASP A 4 -9.55 5.04 -9.47
C ASP A 4 -10.96 5.44 -9.92
N ALA A 5 -11.34 6.70 -9.71
CA ALA A 5 -12.60 7.19 -10.22
C ALA A 5 -12.65 7.15 -11.77
N ALA A 6 -11.55 7.52 -12.43
CA ALA A 6 -11.43 7.43 -13.89
C ALA A 6 -11.52 5.98 -14.39
N LYS A 7 -10.93 5.01 -13.69
CA LYS A 7 -11.08 3.57 -14.00
C LYS A 7 -12.54 3.12 -13.88
N GLY A 8 -13.25 3.57 -12.84
CA GLY A 8 -14.69 3.33 -12.73
C GLY A 8 -15.49 3.95 -13.86
N MET A 9 -15.18 5.21 -14.24
CA MET A 9 -15.81 5.86 -15.38
C MET A 9 -15.51 5.14 -16.70
N TRP A 10 -14.27 4.68 -16.89
CA TRP A 10 -13.85 3.90 -18.05
C TRP A 10 -14.62 2.58 -18.16
N LEU A 11 -14.80 1.87 -17.04
CA LEU A 11 -15.63 0.66 -17.00
C LEU A 11 -17.06 0.92 -17.50
N PHE A 12 -17.73 1.97 -17.00
CA PHE A 12 -19.10 2.28 -17.42
C PHE A 12 -19.19 2.89 -18.81
N TYR A 13 -18.14 3.55 -19.30
CA TYR A 13 -18.07 4.00 -20.68
C TYR A 13 -17.99 2.84 -21.67
N GLU A 14 -17.16 1.84 -21.36
CA GLU A 14 -17.03 0.62 -22.16
C GLU A 14 -18.29 -0.25 -22.06
N HIS A 15 -18.81 -0.42 -20.84
CA HIS A 15 -19.90 -1.32 -20.48
C HIS A 15 -20.92 -0.63 -19.57
N PRO A 16 -21.84 0.17 -20.14
CA PRO A 16 -22.87 0.85 -19.36
C PRO A 16 -23.79 -0.07 -18.55
N GLU A 17 -23.91 -1.34 -18.98
CA GLU A 17 -24.71 -2.39 -18.36
C GLU A 17 -23.99 -3.14 -17.24
N ALA A 18 -22.74 -2.78 -16.92
CA ALA A 18 -21.94 -3.49 -15.93
C ALA A 18 -22.60 -3.45 -14.53
N ASP A 19 -22.79 -4.62 -13.94
CA ASP A 19 -23.31 -4.76 -12.58
C ASP A 19 -22.18 -4.60 -11.56
N ILE A 20 -22.12 -3.46 -10.89
CA ILE A 20 -21.11 -3.15 -9.90
C ILE A 20 -21.14 -4.09 -8.68
N GLU A 21 -22.31 -4.58 -8.30
CA GLU A 21 -22.45 -5.52 -7.18
C GLU A 21 -21.81 -6.88 -7.51
N GLY A 22 -21.96 -7.34 -8.75
CA GLY A 22 -21.29 -8.54 -9.24
C GLY A 22 -19.78 -8.38 -9.39
N LEU A 23 -19.31 -7.14 -9.69
CA LEU A 23 -17.89 -6.85 -9.93
C LEU A 23 -17.11 -6.56 -8.66
N LYS A 24 -17.76 -6.24 -7.53
CA LYS A 24 -17.08 -6.00 -6.25
C LYS A 24 -16.20 -7.20 -5.89
N LEU A 25 -14.95 -6.92 -5.54
CA LEU A 25 -14.02 -7.96 -5.14
C LEU A 25 -14.48 -8.60 -3.83
N LYS A 26 -14.80 -9.87 -3.87
CA LYS A 26 -15.16 -10.69 -2.70
C LYS A 26 -14.04 -11.68 -2.32
N PHE A 27 -13.10 -11.89 -3.24
CA PHE A 27 -11.98 -12.82 -3.07
C PHE A 27 -10.67 -12.14 -3.45
N MET A 28 -9.59 -12.48 -2.76
CA MET A 28 -8.26 -11.97 -3.07
C MET A 28 -7.79 -12.39 -4.47
N ASP A 29 -8.01 -13.64 -4.84
CA ASP A 29 -7.59 -14.16 -6.14
C ASP A 29 -8.65 -13.84 -7.21
N ILE A 30 -8.36 -12.85 -8.04
CA ILE A 30 -9.25 -12.40 -9.13
C ILE A 30 -9.55 -13.51 -10.15
N ARG A 31 -8.70 -14.54 -10.25
CA ARG A 31 -8.90 -15.69 -11.14
C ARG A 31 -10.02 -16.61 -10.65
N LYS A 32 -10.39 -16.55 -9.38
CA LYS A 32 -11.46 -17.33 -8.77
C LYS A 32 -12.82 -16.62 -8.75
N ARG A 33 -12.92 -15.50 -9.46
CA ARG A 33 -14.15 -14.73 -9.55
C ARG A 33 -15.22 -15.53 -10.31
N THR A 34 -16.42 -15.54 -9.77
CA THR A 34 -17.59 -16.17 -10.42
C THR A 34 -18.25 -15.24 -11.44
N TYR A 35 -18.20 -13.93 -11.22
CA TYR A 35 -18.68 -12.92 -12.16
C TYR A 35 -17.55 -12.46 -13.07
N LYS A 36 -17.72 -12.64 -14.38
CA LYS A 36 -16.68 -12.28 -15.36
C LYS A 36 -16.57 -10.76 -15.48
N PHE A 37 -15.36 -10.23 -15.29
CA PHE A 37 -15.10 -8.82 -15.54
C PHE A 37 -15.13 -8.55 -17.05
N PRO A 38 -15.80 -7.47 -17.51
CA PRO A 38 -15.85 -7.16 -18.93
C PRO A 38 -14.48 -6.70 -19.44
N LYS A 39 -14.24 -6.93 -20.72
CA LYS A 39 -13.00 -6.47 -21.36
C LYS A 39 -13.06 -4.97 -21.59
N LEU A 40 -11.96 -4.27 -21.22
CA LEU A 40 -11.86 -2.83 -21.38
C LEU A 40 -10.89 -2.44 -22.51
N GLY A 41 -10.96 -1.19 -22.95
CA GLY A 41 -10.03 -0.64 -23.94
C GLY A 41 -10.40 -0.96 -25.38
N GLU A 42 -11.62 -1.38 -25.67
CA GLU A 42 -12.13 -1.59 -27.03
C GLU A 42 -12.66 -0.28 -27.66
N LYS A 43 -13.39 0.54 -26.88
CA LYS A 43 -13.91 1.84 -27.32
C LYS A 43 -12.93 2.98 -27.06
N ALA A 44 -12.24 2.96 -25.90
CA ALA A 44 -11.30 4.00 -25.52
C ALA A 44 -10.10 3.43 -24.76
N LYS A 45 -8.91 3.95 -25.02
CA LYS A 45 -7.70 3.65 -24.27
C LYS A 45 -7.58 4.54 -23.05
N MET A 46 -7.08 3.97 -21.94
CA MET A 46 -6.84 4.72 -20.71
C MET A 46 -5.37 5.12 -20.60
N VAL A 47 -5.12 6.43 -20.53
CA VAL A 47 -3.80 7.00 -20.19
C VAL A 47 -3.89 7.57 -18.77
N ALA A 48 -3.05 7.07 -17.87
CA ALA A 48 -2.98 7.54 -16.49
C ALA A 48 -1.73 8.38 -16.25
N ILE A 49 -1.92 9.57 -15.69
CA ILE A 49 -0.85 10.54 -15.41
C ILE A 49 -0.93 10.89 -13.91
N PRO A 50 -0.11 10.28 -13.04
CA PRO A 50 -0.19 10.53 -11.61
C PRO A 50 0.34 11.92 -11.26
N THR A 51 -0.34 12.58 -10.32
CA THR A 51 0.04 13.89 -9.77
C THR A 51 0.43 13.82 -8.29
N THR A 52 0.60 12.60 -7.78
CA THR A 52 1.14 12.30 -6.44
C THR A 52 2.08 11.10 -6.54
N SER A 53 3.08 11.05 -5.67
CA SER A 53 4.02 9.93 -5.59
C SER A 53 3.62 9.02 -4.42
N GLY A 54 2.57 8.21 -4.59
CA GLY A 54 2.01 7.41 -3.49
C GLY A 54 1.22 6.19 -3.92
N THR A 55 0.10 6.38 -4.57
CA THR A 55 -0.92 5.33 -4.78
C THR A 55 -0.53 4.26 -5.80
N GLY A 56 0.34 4.57 -6.76
CA GLY A 56 0.65 3.65 -7.86
C GLY A 56 -0.54 3.29 -8.75
N SER A 57 -1.66 4.05 -8.67
CA SER A 57 -2.90 3.72 -9.39
C SER A 57 -2.73 3.69 -10.90
N GLU A 58 -1.71 4.36 -11.43
CA GLU A 58 -1.39 4.39 -12.87
C GLU A 58 -0.94 3.05 -13.43
N VAL A 59 -0.53 2.11 -12.57
CA VAL A 59 -0.04 0.77 -12.96
C VAL A 59 -0.77 -0.37 -12.27
N THR A 60 -1.80 -0.08 -11.46
CA THR A 60 -2.48 -1.12 -10.70
C THR A 60 -3.75 -1.62 -11.37
N SER A 61 -4.09 -2.87 -11.10
CA SER A 61 -5.32 -3.56 -11.53
C SER A 61 -6.50 -3.31 -10.57
N PHE A 62 -6.43 -2.25 -9.77
CA PHE A 62 -7.42 -1.95 -8.74
C PHE A 62 -8.06 -0.58 -8.96
N ALA A 63 -9.32 -0.46 -8.53
CA ALA A 63 -10.01 0.82 -8.37
C ALA A 63 -10.83 0.78 -7.07
N VAL A 64 -10.49 1.63 -6.10
CA VAL A 64 -11.24 1.72 -4.84
C VAL A 64 -12.31 2.79 -4.98
N ILE A 65 -13.57 2.37 -4.98
CA ILE A 65 -14.74 3.24 -5.13
C ILE A 65 -15.47 3.35 -3.78
N THR A 66 -15.87 4.56 -3.43
CA THR A 66 -16.67 4.80 -2.23
C THR A 66 -18.15 4.81 -2.58
N ASP A 67 -18.90 3.91 -2.00
CA ASP A 67 -20.36 3.93 -2.00
C ASP A 67 -20.82 4.86 -0.88
N LYS A 68 -21.33 6.03 -1.26
CA LYS A 68 -21.76 7.05 -0.29
C LYS A 68 -23.04 6.67 0.46
N GLU A 69 -23.90 5.84 -0.14
CA GLU A 69 -25.16 5.42 0.49
C GLU A 69 -24.90 4.43 1.62
N LYS A 70 -23.90 3.55 1.42
CA LYS A 70 -23.54 2.51 2.39
C LYS A 70 -22.35 2.90 3.26
N ASP A 71 -21.76 4.08 3.05
CA ASP A 71 -20.51 4.53 3.68
C ASP A 71 -19.42 3.45 3.68
N ARG A 72 -19.23 2.84 2.53
CA ARG A 72 -18.27 1.73 2.36
C ARG A 72 -17.39 1.93 1.14
N LYS A 73 -16.12 1.54 1.29
CA LYS A 73 -15.18 1.45 0.19
C LYS A 73 -15.19 0.04 -0.38
N TYR A 74 -15.37 -0.06 -1.68
CA TYR A 74 -15.30 -1.33 -2.41
C TYR A 74 -14.16 -1.29 -3.40
N PRO A 75 -13.26 -2.25 -3.37
CA PRO A 75 -12.30 -2.41 -4.44
C PRO A 75 -12.95 -3.15 -5.61
N LEU A 76 -12.77 -2.59 -6.78
CA LEU A 76 -12.86 -3.33 -8.03
C LEU A 76 -11.45 -3.83 -8.35
N ALA A 77 -11.30 -5.08 -8.70
CA ALA A 77 -10.00 -5.65 -9.02
C ALA A 77 -10.12 -6.60 -10.21
N ASP A 78 -9.44 -6.25 -11.27
CA ASP A 78 -9.25 -7.09 -12.44
C ASP A 78 -8.09 -6.54 -13.27
N TYR A 79 -7.38 -7.41 -14.00
CA TYR A 79 -6.30 -6.99 -14.90
C TYR A 79 -6.78 -6.01 -15.97
N GLU A 80 -8.05 -6.08 -16.37
CA GLU A 80 -8.67 -5.14 -17.32
C GLU A 80 -8.68 -3.70 -16.83
N LEU A 81 -8.59 -3.45 -15.51
CA LEU A 81 -8.52 -2.09 -14.94
C LEU A 81 -7.12 -1.46 -15.02
N THR A 82 -6.12 -2.20 -15.48
CA THR A 82 -4.78 -1.65 -15.65
C THR A 82 -4.78 -0.65 -16.81
N PRO A 83 -4.35 0.61 -16.60
CA PRO A 83 -4.26 1.59 -17.68
C PRO A 83 -3.38 1.10 -18.83
N ASP A 84 -3.73 1.44 -20.08
CA ASP A 84 -2.95 1.08 -21.26
C ASP A 84 -1.58 1.80 -21.29
N VAL A 85 -1.52 3.03 -20.76
CA VAL A 85 -0.31 3.86 -20.70
C VAL A 85 -0.25 4.58 -19.35
N ALA A 86 0.92 4.55 -18.73
CA ALA A 86 1.25 5.39 -17.58
C ALA A 86 2.32 6.42 -17.99
N ILE A 87 2.05 7.70 -17.73
CA ILE A 87 3.00 8.79 -17.96
C ILE A 87 3.46 9.29 -16.59
N VAL A 88 4.69 8.97 -16.22
CA VAL A 88 5.27 9.31 -14.91
C VAL A 88 6.18 10.53 -15.08
N ASP A 89 5.58 11.72 -14.97
CA ASP A 89 6.27 13.00 -15.20
C ASP A 89 6.55 13.68 -13.84
N PRO A 90 7.83 13.83 -13.44
CA PRO A 90 8.18 14.46 -12.18
C PRO A 90 7.79 15.94 -12.09
N ASP A 91 7.58 16.63 -13.21
CA ASP A 91 7.19 18.04 -13.20
C ASP A 91 5.79 18.24 -12.57
N LEU A 92 4.93 17.24 -12.67
CA LEU A 92 3.58 17.27 -12.11
C LEU A 92 3.53 17.11 -10.58
N VAL A 93 4.63 16.69 -9.96
CA VAL A 93 4.73 16.48 -8.50
C VAL A 93 5.62 17.51 -7.79
N MET A 94 6.18 18.48 -8.52
CA MET A 94 7.08 19.50 -7.96
C MET A 94 6.40 20.43 -6.95
N SER A 95 5.09 20.68 -7.13
CA SER A 95 4.32 21.59 -6.27
C SER A 95 3.71 20.91 -5.03
N LEU A 96 3.96 19.62 -4.81
CA LEU A 96 3.36 18.90 -3.69
C LEU A 96 3.81 19.47 -2.34
N PRO A 97 2.85 19.74 -1.43
CA PRO A 97 3.17 20.16 -0.06
C PRO A 97 4.01 19.13 0.70
N LYS A 98 4.80 19.58 1.67
CA LYS A 98 5.61 18.68 2.52
C LYS A 98 4.79 17.58 3.19
N SER A 99 3.61 17.91 3.72
CA SER A 99 2.73 16.92 4.37
C SER A 99 2.28 15.83 3.39
N VAL A 100 1.90 16.21 2.17
CA VAL A 100 1.52 15.25 1.12
C VAL A 100 2.72 14.40 0.71
N THR A 101 3.90 15.02 0.54
CA THR A 101 5.14 14.30 0.22
C THR A 101 5.47 13.24 1.29
N ALA A 102 5.34 13.60 2.57
CA ALA A 102 5.58 12.68 3.69
C ALA A 102 4.57 11.53 3.70
N ASP A 103 3.26 11.86 3.69
CA ASP A 103 2.20 10.86 3.77
C ASP A 103 2.24 9.89 2.58
N THR A 104 2.35 10.41 1.36
CA THR A 104 2.36 9.57 0.16
C THR A 104 3.66 8.78 0.01
N GLY A 105 4.81 9.34 0.41
CA GLY A 105 6.09 8.63 0.39
C GLY A 105 6.15 7.49 1.40
N MET A 106 5.56 7.66 2.58
CA MET A 106 5.43 6.59 3.57
C MET A 106 4.42 5.52 3.13
N ASP A 107 3.41 5.91 2.37
CA ASP A 107 2.49 4.97 1.73
C ASP A 107 3.21 4.07 0.71
N VAL A 108 4.10 4.65 -0.12
CA VAL A 108 4.98 3.90 -1.03
C VAL A 108 5.84 2.88 -0.27
N LEU A 109 6.43 3.29 0.85
CA LEU A 109 7.22 2.38 1.69
C LEU A 109 6.37 1.23 2.23
N THR A 110 5.15 1.53 2.66
CA THR A 110 4.22 0.52 3.18
C THR A 110 3.81 -0.45 2.08
N HIS A 111 3.45 0.05 0.89
CA HIS A 111 3.16 -0.78 -0.29
C HIS A 111 4.30 -1.76 -0.58
N ALA A 112 5.53 -1.23 -0.64
CA ALA A 112 6.70 -2.04 -0.97
C ALA A 112 7.00 -3.10 0.12
N LEU A 113 6.95 -2.74 1.41
CA LEU A 113 7.24 -3.65 2.51
C LEU A 113 6.18 -4.73 2.68
N GLU A 114 4.89 -4.40 2.46
CA GLU A 114 3.83 -5.40 2.50
C GLU A 114 3.89 -6.34 1.29
N ALA A 115 4.07 -5.80 0.08
CA ALA A 115 4.24 -6.62 -1.11
C ALA A 115 5.45 -7.58 -0.99
N TYR A 116 6.55 -7.12 -0.37
CA TYR A 116 7.77 -7.88 -0.21
C TYR A 116 7.60 -9.15 0.63
N VAL A 117 6.80 -9.08 1.70
CA VAL A 117 6.56 -10.23 2.59
C VAL A 117 5.24 -10.93 2.36
N SER A 118 4.47 -10.50 1.38
CA SER A 118 3.18 -11.09 1.05
C SER A 118 3.29 -12.59 0.75
N ASN A 119 2.26 -13.35 1.12
CA ASN A 119 2.12 -14.76 0.74
C ASN A 119 2.00 -14.98 -0.78
N MET A 120 1.77 -13.90 -1.54
CA MET A 120 1.69 -13.90 -3.00
C MET A 120 2.94 -13.34 -3.67
N ALA A 121 3.99 -13.03 -2.87
CA ALA A 121 5.25 -12.51 -3.38
C ALA A 121 5.96 -13.51 -4.30
N SER A 122 6.78 -12.98 -5.19
CA SER A 122 7.57 -13.73 -6.17
C SER A 122 8.90 -13.02 -6.41
N ASP A 123 9.86 -13.66 -7.04
CA ASP A 123 11.14 -13.05 -7.40
C ASP A 123 10.98 -11.74 -8.17
N TYR A 124 9.94 -11.63 -9.01
CA TYR A 124 9.63 -10.41 -9.76
C TYR A 124 9.15 -9.29 -8.85
N THR A 125 8.19 -9.57 -7.96
CA THR A 125 7.65 -8.57 -7.04
C THR A 125 8.65 -8.21 -5.96
N ASP A 126 9.50 -9.12 -5.53
CA ASP A 126 10.57 -8.88 -4.56
C ASP A 126 11.60 -7.88 -5.12
N GLY A 127 12.06 -8.07 -6.35
CA GLY A 127 12.99 -7.13 -6.99
C GLY A 127 12.41 -5.73 -7.13
N LEU A 128 11.12 -5.61 -7.46
CA LEU A 128 10.42 -4.32 -7.53
C LEU A 128 10.26 -3.69 -6.15
N ALA A 129 9.81 -4.46 -5.15
CA ALA A 129 9.61 -3.99 -3.79
C ALA A 129 10.93 -3.51 -3.15
N GLU A 130 12.00 -4.28 -3.26
CA GLU A 130 13.34 -3.90 -2.79
C GLU A 130 13.81 -2.59 -3.43
N LYS A 131 13.62 -2.43 -4.76
CA LYS A 131 14.00 -1.20 -5.45
C LYS A 131 13.18 0.00 -4.98
N ALA A 132 11.88 -0.17 -4.76
CA ALA A 132 11.05 0.89 -4.22
C ALA A 132 11.50 1.31 -2.82
N VAL A 133 11.79 0.36 -1.92
CA VAL A 133 12.32 0.65 -0.57
C VAL A 133 13.64 1.39 -0.64
N GLU A 134 14.59 0.96 -1.47
CA GLU A 134 15.88 1.64 -1.67
C GLU A 134 15.70 3.10 -2.08
N LEU A 135 14.80 3.38 -3.04
CA LEU A 135 14.52 4.72 -3.52
C LEU A 135 13.88 5.59 -2.41
N VAL A 136 12.89 5.06 -1.70
CA VAL A 136 12.24 5.79 -0.60
C VAL A 136 13.25 6.14 0.49
N MET A 137 14.05 5.17 0.95
CA MET A 137 15.04 5.38 2.00
C MET A 137 16.12 6.39 1.62
N SER A 138 16.42 6.52 0.32
CA SER A 138 17.46 7.41 -0.20
C SER A 138 16.96 8.82 -0.51
N TYR A 139 15.69 8.98 -0.89
CA TYR A 139 15.22 10.22 -1.51
C TYR A 139 14.01 10.86 -0.83
N LEU A 140 13.22 10.15 -0.01
CA LEU A 140 12.00 10.73 0.58
C LEU A 140 12.31 11.96 1.44
N VAL A 141 13.30 11.87 2.33
CA VAL A 141 13.68 13.00 3.20
C VAL A 141 14.23 14.16 2.39
N LYS A 142 14.93 13.90 1.28
CA LYS A 142 15.42 14.95 0.37
C LYS A 142 14.27 15.69 -0.29
N ALA A 143 13.34 14.95 -0.89
CA ALA A 143 12.14 15.52 -1.52
C ALA A 143 11.23 16.26 -0.52
N TYR A 144 11.20 15.81 0.75
CA TYR A 144 10.47 16.46 1.82
C TYR A 144 11.12 17.78 2.26
N ASN A 145 12.45 17.80 2.43
CA ASN A 145 13.17 18.98 2.87
C ASN A 145 13.27 20.05 1.76
N ASP A 146 13.54 19.61 0.53
CA ASP A 146 13.59 20.47 -0.64
C ASP A 146 12.63 19.96 -1.72
N GLY A 147 11.44 20.56 -1.75
CA GLY A 147 10.43 20.25 -2.76
C GLY A 147 10.83 20.63 -4.19
N SER A 148 11.86 21.44 -4.36
CA SER A 148 12.39 21.86 -5.67
C SER A 148 13.48 20.93 -6.22
N ASP A 149 13.97 19.97 -5.42
CA ASP A 149 14.88 18.91 -5.89
C ASP A 149 14.16 17.98 -6.87
N LYS A 150 14.24 18.33 -8.16
CA LYS A 150 13.61 17.57 -9.25
C LYS A 150 14.08 16.12 -9.27
N PHE A 151 15.36 15.88 -8.99
CA PHE A 151 15.90 14.52 -9.00
C PHE A 151 15.32 13.66 -7.87
N ALA A 152 15.22 14.21 -6.64
CA ALA A 152 14.60 13.51 -5.54
C ALA A 152 13.09 13.28 -5.80
N ARG A 153 12.39 14.26 -6.39
CA ARG A 153 10.98 14.12 -6.82
C ARG A 153 10.82 13.00 -7.86
N GLU A 154 11.67 12.97 -8.88
CA GLU A 154 11.68 11.90 -9.89
C GLU A 154 11.87 10.53 -9.25
N LYS A 155 12.85 10.39 -8.33
CA LYS A 155 13.11 9.11 -7.66
C LYS A 155 11.93 8.65 -6.81
N MET A 156 11.26 9.57 -6.11
CA MET A 156 10.04 9.25 -5.35
C MET A 156 8.87 8.91 -6.26
N HIS A 157 8.73 9.57 -7.40
CA HIS A 157 7.68 9.29 -8.37
C HIS A 157 7.86 7.90 -8.99
N ASN A 158 9.10 7.58 -9.38
CA ASN A 158 9.46 6.25 -9.85
C ASN A 158 9.24 5.17 -8.77
N ALA A 159 9.61 5.46 -7.50
CA ALA A 159 9.39 4.53 -6.39
C ALA A 159 7.90 4.18 -6.21
N SER A 160 7.01 5.18 -6.34
CA SER A 160 5.56 4.98 -6.29
C SER A 160 5.07 4.01 -7.38
N THR A 161 5.47 4.24 -8.61
CA THR A 161 5.11 3.39 -9.75
C THR A 161 5.67 1.97 -9.59
N ILE A 162 6.94 1.84 -9.19
CA ILE A 162 7.59 0.54 -8.96
C ILE A 162 6.90 -0.23 -7.84
N ALA A 163 6.56 0.43 -6.71
CA ALA A 163 5.78 -0.20 -5.64
C ALA A 163 4.39 -0.62 -6.12
N GLY A 164 3.75 0.20 -6.99
CA GLY A 164 2.49 -0.12 -7.66
C GLY A 164 2.56 -1.41 -8.45
N MET A 165 3.62 -1.59 -9.24
CA MET A 165 3.88 -2.83 -10.00
C MET A 165 4.11 -4.04 -9.07
N ALA A 166 4.75 -3.84 -7.92
CA ALA A 166 4.96 -4.90 -6.94
C ALA A 166 3.62 -5.35 -6.33
N PHE A 167 2.89 -4.42 -5.69
CA PHE A 167 1.72 -4.81 -4.92
C PHE A 167 0.50 -5.17 -5.79
N THR A 168 0.40 -4.71 -7.03
CA THR A 168 -0.68 -5.14 -7.91
C THR A 168 -0.62 -6.64 -8.21
N ASN A 169 0.55 -7.25 -8.08
CA ASN A 169 0.80 -8.68 -8.27
C ASN A 169 0.93 -9.47 -6.95
N ALA A 170 1.55 -8.86 -5.92
CA ALA A 170 1.77 -9.51 -4.63
C ALA A 170 0.68 -9.20 -3.59
N PHE A 171 -0.20 -8.24 -3.86
CA PHE A 171 -1.18 -7.69 -2.91
C PHE A 171 -0.52 -6.99 -1.71
N LEU A 172 -1.33 -6.61 -0.72
CA LEU A 172 -0.94 -5.86 0.46
C LEU A 172 -1.15 -6.70 1.73
N GLY A 173 -1.09 -6.08 2.90
CA GLY A 173 -1.19 -6.76 4.20
C GLY A 173 -2.03 -6.01 5.22
N VAL A 174 -1.81 -6.33 6.49
CA VAL A 174 -2.63 -5.84 7.60
C VAL A 174 -2.46 -4.33 7.88
N SER A 175 -1.34 -3.70 7.46
CA SER A 175 -1.22 -2.23 7.58
C SER A 175 -2.32 -1.54 6.79
N HIS A 176 -2.49 -1.93 5.53
CA HIS A 176 -3.54 -1.40 4.67
C HIS A 176 -4.94 -1.78 5.17
N SER A 177 -5.13 -3.02 5.63
CA SER A 177 -6.41 -3.46 6.21
C SER A 177 -6.84 -2.57 7.37
N ILE A 178 -5.95 -2.29 8.29
CA ILE A 178 -6.20 -1.41 9.44
C ILE A 178 -6.38 0.04 8.98
N ALA A 179 -5.51 0.52 8.07
CA ALA A 179 -5.56 1.89 7.57
C ALA A 179 -6.88 2.22 6.85
N HIS A 180 -7.46 1.26 6.12
CA HIS A 180 -8.77 1.42 5.50
C HIS A 180 -9.88 1.71 6.53
N LYS A 181 -9.85 1.01 7.67
CA LYS A 181 -10.90 1.14 8.70
C LYS A 181 -10.74 2.41 9.52
N ILE A 182 -9.50 2.70 9.96
CA ILE A 182 -9.20 3.93 10.71
C ILE A 182 -9.44 5.16 9.83
N GLY A 183 -9.03 5.13 8.56
CA GLY A 183 -9.23 6.25 7.64
C GLY A 183 -10.69 6.52 7.31
N ALA A 184 -11.52 5.49 7.23
CA ALA A 184 -12.97 5.65 7.06
C ALA A 184 -13.63 6.25 8.31
N GLU A 185 -13.23 5.80 9.50
CA GLU A 185 -13.84 6.18 10.76
C GLU A 185 -13.40 7.56 11.26
N PHE A 186 -12.10 7.88 11.16
CA PHE A 186 -11.51 9.08 11.77
C PHE A 186 -11.02 10.12 10.75
N HIS A 187 -11.21 9.88 9.46
CA HIS A 187 -10.87 10.79 8.36
C HIS A 187 -9.41 11.27 8.32
N LEU A 188 -8.47 10.48 8.87
CA LEU A 188 -7.05 10.74 8.73
C LEU A 188 -6.55 10.39 7.31
N PRO A 189 -5.53 11.09 6.81
CA PRO A 189 -4.89 10.74 5.54
C PRO A 189 -4.35 9.30 5.56
N HIS A 190 -4.65 8.54 4.50
CA HIS A 190 -4.33 7.12 4.39
C HIS A 190 -2.84 6.81 4.62
N GLY A 191 -1.95 7.53 3.91
CA GLY A 191 -0.50 7.33 4.05
C GLY A 191 0.03 7.68 5.45
N ARG A 192 -0.61 8.64 6.15
CA ARG A 192 -0.27 8.97 7.53
C ARG A 192 -0.62 7.84 8.49
N ILE A 193 -1.76 7.21 8.31
CA ILE A 193 -2.16 6.04 9.11
C ILE A 193 -1.17 4.90 8.88
N ASN A 194 -0.86 4.60 7.63
CA ASN A 194 0.13 3.60 7.29
C ASN A 194 1.51 3.91 7.91
N ALA A 195 1.96 5.16 7.86
CA ALA A 195 3.23 5.58 8.45
C ALA A 195 3.30 5.33 9.97
N ILE A 196 2.21 5.62 10.70
CA ILE A 196 2.11 5.37 12.15
C ILE A 196 2.12 3.86 12.45
N LEU A 197 1.41 3.07 11.65
CA LEU A 197 1.28 1.62 11.85
C LEU A 197 2.56 0.85 11.46
N LEU A 198 3.25 1.29 10.42
CA LEU A 198 4.29 0.51 9.74
C LEU A 198 5.38 -0.05 10.67
N PRO A 199 5.95 0.68 11.65
CA PRO A 199 6.95 0.12 12.55
C PRO A 199 6.42 -1.07 13.36
N TYR A 200 5.16 -1.00 13.78
CA TYR A 200 4.50 -2.05 14.55
C TYR A 200 4.17 -3.27 13.69
N ILE A 201 3.70 -3.03 12.46
CA ILE A 201 3.39 -4.10 11.51
C ILE A 201 4.65 -4.84 11.06
N VAL A 202 5.75 -4.12 10.77
CA VAL A 202 7.04 -4.75 10.43
C VAL A 202 7.54 -5.59 11.61
N LYS A 203 7.42 -5.09 12.85
CA LYS A 203 7.78 -5.88 14.04
C LYS A 203 6.89 -7.10 14.21
N TYR A 204 5.57 -6.94 14.03
CA TYR A 204 4.62 -8.04 14.10
C TYR A 204 4.91 -9.11 13.05
N ASN A 205 4.98 -8.72 11.79
CA ASN A 205 5.27 -9.63 10.67
C ASN A 205 6.68 -10.22 10.74
N GLY A 206 7.67 -9.52 11.32
CA GLY A 206 9.04 -9.98 11.49
C GLY A 206 9.27 -10.83 12.75
N THR A 207 8.23 -11.16 13.51
CA THR A 207 8.32 -12.00 14.71
C THR A 207 7.72 -13.37 14.41
N LYS A 208 8.51 -14.44 14.54
CA LYS A 208 8.03 -15.81 14.29
C LYS A 208 6.80 -16.15 15.13
N PRO A 209 5.73 -16.68 14.52
CA PRO A 209 4.55 -17.13 15.26
C PRO A 209 4.92 -18.23 16.28
N THR A 210 4.38 -18.15 17.47
CA THR A 210 4.56 -19.18 18.51
C THR A 210 3.62 -20.37 18.34
N LYS A 211 2.53 -20.18 17.55
CA LYS A 211 1.59 -21.23 17.20
C LYS A 211 1.73 -21.56 15.72
N PHE A 212 1.75 -22.85 15.42
CA PHE A 212 1.67 -23.31 14.06
C PHE A 212 0.28 -23.00 13.50
N VAL A 213 0.22 -22.23 12.42
CA VAL A 213 -1.01 -21.95 11.68
C VAL A 213 -0.92 -22.66 10.35
N SER A 214 -1.73 -23.71 10.16
CA SER A 214 -1.84 -24.42 8.89
C SER A 214 -2.67 -23.59 7.91
N PHE A 215 -2.02 -22.87 7.03
CA PHE A 215 -2.67 -22.23 5.90
C PHE A 215 -2.36 -23.04 4.63
N PRO A 216 -3.34 -23.29 3.74
CA PRO A 216 -3.16 -24.15 2.55
C PRO A 216 -2.06 -23.70 1.57
N LYS A 217 -1.56 -22.46 1.68
CA LYS A 217 -0.48 -21.91 0.84
C LYS A 217 0.81 -21.60 1.61
N TYR A 218 0.84 -21.93 2.89
CA TYR A 218 1.99 -21.69 3.75
C TYR A 218 2.91 -22.91 3.72
N GLU A 219 3.94 -22.88 2.90
CA GLU A 219 5.00 -23.86 3.01
C GLU A 219 5.88 -23.56 4.21
N TYR A 220 6.20 -22.29 4.43
CA TYR A 220 6.95 -21.82 5.61
C TYR A 220 6.89 -20.29 5.75
N TYR A 221 7.09 -19.83 6.98
CA TYR A 221 7.15 -18.39 7.30
C TYR A 221 8.56 -17.86 7.08
N ILE A 222 8.71 -16.81 6.25
CA ILE A 222 10.01 -16.23 5.87
C ILE A 222 10.07 -14.69 5.99
N ALA A 223 9.05 -14.06 6.56
CA ALA A 223 8.98 -12.60 6.60
C ALA A 223 10.12 -11.99 7.43
N ASP A 224 10.53 -12.63 8.51
CA ASP A 224 11.68 -12.22 9.33
C ASP A 224 12.99 -12.26 8.56
N GLU A 225 13.21 -13.31 7.79
CA GLU A 225 14.39 -13.46 6.93
C GLU A 225 14.44 -12.40 5.84
N LYS A 226 13.28 -12.15 5.18
CA LYS A 226 13.15 -11.13 4.15
C LYS A 226 13.42 -9.72 4.70
N TYR A 227 12.84 -9.35 5.84
CA TYR A 227 13.12 -8.06 6.47
C TYR A 227 14.58 -7.91 6.92
N SER A 228 15.19 -8.98 7.44
CA SER A 228 16.60 -8.98 7.80
C SER A 228 17.49 -8.82 6.56
N HIS A 229 17.17 -9.52 5.46
CA HIS A 229 17.86 -9.35 4.19
C HIS A 229 17.80 -7.91 3.68
N LEU A 230 16.61 -7.32 3.71
CA LEU A 230 16.40 -5.93 3.31
C LEU A 230 17.18 -4.95 4.20
N ALA A 231 17.18 -5.16 5.53
CA ALA A 231 17.98 -4.37 6.46
C ALA A 231 19.46 -4.41 6.11
N LYS A 232 20.01 -5.60 5.82
CA LYS A 232 21.40 -5.77 5.39
C LYS A 232 21.68 -5.04 4.08
N LYS A 233 20.77 -5.14 3.10
CA LYS A 233 20.90 -4.44 1.81
C LYS A 233 20.90 -2.92 1.95
N LEU A 234 20.18 -2.39 2.95
CA LEU A 234 20.18 -0.97 3.32
C LEU A 234 21.40 -0.54 4.16
N GLY A 235 22.35 -1.44 4.42
CA GLY A 235 23.54 -1.17 5.24
C GLY A 235 23.26 -1.07 6.74
N LEU A 236 22.12 -1.58 7.19
CA LEU A 236 21.75 -1.63 8.61
C LEU A 236 22.37 -2.86 9.29
N LYS A 237 22.46 -2.82 10.61
CA LYS A 237 22.96 -3.94 11.40
C LYS A 237 21.99 -5.14 11.31
N ALA A 238 22.48 -6.27 10.80
CA ALA A 238 21.68 -7.46 10.55
C ALA A 238 22.54 -8.74 10.59
N ASP A 239 23.36 -8.88 11.65
CA ASP A 239 24.19 -10.07 11.88
C ASP A 239 23.34 -11.29 12.27
N LYS A 240 22.17 -11.01 12.88
CA LYS A 240 21.12 -11.98 13.18
C LYS A 240 19.80 -11.51 12.60
N ILE A 241 18.91 -12.45 12.29
CA ILE A 241 17.59 -12.15 11.71
C ILE A 241 16.82 -11.17 12.58
N GLU A 242 16.69 -11.42 13.88
CA GLU A 242 15.98 -10.54 14.80
C GLU A 242 16.60 -9.13 14.87
N GLU A 243 17.93 -9.05 14.83
CA GLU A 243 18.64 -7.77 14.81
C GLU A 243 18.32 -6.98 13.54
N GLY A 244 18.29 -7.66 12.38
CA GLY A 244 17.92 -7.05 11.11
C GLY A 244 16.50 -6.50 11.12
N VAL A 245 15.54 -7.28 11.62
CA VAL A 245 14.14 -6.83 11.79
C VAL A 245 14.07 -5.59 12.69
N ASN A 246 14.74 -5.63 13.85
CA ASN A 246 14.73 -4.50 14.78
C ASN A 246 15.39 -3.24 14.19
N SER A 247 16.50 -3.40 13.47
CA SER A 247 17.18 -2.30 12.79
C SER A 247 16.31 -1.65 11.71
N LEU A 248 15.54 -2.45 10.97
CA LEU A 248 14.58 -1.94 9.98
C LEU A 248 13.45 -1.16 10.67
N VAL A 249 12.89 -1.68 11.75
CA VAL A 249 11.86 -1.00 12.56
C VAL A 249 12.37 0.35 13.05
N GLU A 250 13.56 0.39 13.64
CA GLU A 250 14.15 1.65 14.12
C GLU A 250 14.44 2.63 12.98
N LYS A 251 14.87 2.14 11.81
CA LYS A 251 15.05 2.99 10.63
C LYS A 251 13.75 3.62 10.14
N ILE A 252 12.64 2.88 10.18
CA ILE A 252 11.30 3.40 9.82
C ILE A 252 10.86 4.46 10.83
N LYS A 253 11.08 4.25 12.13
CA LYS A 253 10.78 5.26 13.17
C LYS A 253 11.57 6.56 12.96
N GLN A 254 12.87 6.44 12.69
CA GLN A 254 13.72 7.60 12.38
C GLN A 254 13.25 8.34 11.12
N LEU A 255 12.78 7.60 10.10
CA LEU A 255 12.21 8.19 8.90
C LEU A 255 10.94 8.96 9.24
N ASN A 256 10.01 8.39 10.02
CA ASN A 256 8.81 9.06 10.51
C ASN A 256 9.14 10.36 11.26
N GLU A 257 10.14 10.34 12.16
CA GLU A 257 10.60 11.53 12.88
C GLU A 257 11.13 12.60 11.93
N SER A 258 11.94 12.22 10.93
CA SER A 258 12.49 13.13 9.93
C SER A 258 11.43 13.80 9.05
N LEU A 259 10.26 13.17 8.93
CA LEU A 259 9.11 13.63 8.15
C LEU A 259 8.04 14.33 9.00
N ASN A 260 8.27 14.50 10.30
CA ASN A 260 7.29 15.02 11.26
C ASN A 260 5.97 14.24 11.26
N ILE A 261 6.03 12.93 11.08
CA ILE A 261 4.86 12.03 11.24
C ILE A 261 4.58 11.86 12.73
N PRO A 262 3.33 12.01 13.19
CA PRO A 262 2.94 11.76 14.57
C PRO A 262 3.31 10.34 15.02
N LYS A 263 3.75 10.20 16.29
CA LYS A 263 4.15 8.88 16.84
C LYS A 263 2.96 7.97 17.17
N SER A 264 1.77 8.54 17.26
CA SER A 264 0.55 7.82 17.62
C SER A 264 -0.68 8.47 16.99
N PHE A 265 -1.78 7.74 16.97
CA PHE A 265 -3.07 8.26 16.54
C PHE A 265 -3.58 9.39 17.45
N LYS A 266 -3.24 9.36 18.73
CA LYS A 266 -3.53 10.46 19.68
C LYS A 266 -2.82 11.76 19.27
N GLU A 267 -1.51 11.68 18.95
CA GLU A 267 -0.76 12.83 18.44
C GLU A 267 -1.27 13.30 17.07
N ALA A 268 -1.83 12.39 16.26
CA ALA A 268 -2.49 12.71 15.00
C ALA A 268 -3.88 13.35 15.17
N GLY A 269 -4.36 13.53 16.41
CA GLY A 269 -5.61 14.23 16.73
C GLY A 269 -6.82 13.32 16.96
N ILE A 270 -6.64 12.00 16.98
CA ILE A 270 -7.75 11.08 17.33
C ILE A 270 -7.97 11.08 18.84
N ASN A 271 -9.22 11.24 19.26
CA ASN A 271 -9.60 11.11 20.65
C ASN A 271 -9.40 9.66 21.12
N GLU A 272 -8.65 9.50 22.23
CA GLU A 272 -8.29 8.18 22.76
C GLU A 272 -9.51 7.36 23.21
N GLN A 273 -10.48 8.01 23.85
CA GLN A 273 -11.68 7.32 24.34
C GLN A 273 -12.56 6.84 23.19
N GLU A 274 -12.72 7.68 22.15
CA GLU A 274 -13.45 7.31 20.93
C GLU A 274 -12.77 6.16 20.19
N PHE A 275 -11.44 6.20 20.12
CA PHE A 275 -10.65 5.13 19.47
C PHE A 275 -10.82 3.81 20.23
N LEU A 276 -10.63 3.82 21.56
CA LEU A 276 -10.75 2.63 22.37
C LEU A 276 -12.18 2.03 22.38
N ALA A 277 -13.21 2.88 22.29
CA ALA A 277 -14.59 2.42 22.17
C ALA A 277 -14.89 1.69 20.86
N LYS A 278 -14.07 1.89 19.82
CA LYS A 278 -14.26 1.33 18.47
C LYS A 278 -13.21 0.30 18.08
N VAL A 279 -12.15 0.12 18.87
CA VAL A 279 -10.99 -0.69 18.50
C VAL A 279 -11.36 -2.13 18.13
N ASP A 280 -12.25 -2.77 18.88
CA ASP A 280 -12.65 -4.16 18.64
C ASP A 280 -13.38 -4.31 17.29
N ILE A 281 -14.36 -3.43 17.03
CA ILE A 281 -15.09 -3.47 15.74
C ILE A 281 -14.19 -3.09 14.55
N LEU A 282 -13.21 -2.20 14.76
CA LEU A 282 -12.23 -1.87 13.72
C LEU A 282 -11.29 -3.04 13.45
N ALA A 283 -10.89 -3.78 14.49
CA ALA A 283 -10.06 -4.98 14.36
C ALA A 283 -10.79 -6.08 13.59
N ASP A 284 -12.05 -6.38 13.96
CA ASP A 284 -12.88 -7.37 13.25
C ASP A 284 -13.04 -7.00 11.77
N ARG A 285 -13.37 -5.74 11.49
CA ARG A 285 -13.49 -5.25 10.10
C ARG A 285 -12.16 -5.29 9.34
N ALA A 286 -11.03 -5.04 10.01
CA ALA A 286 -9.72 -5.14 9.38
C ALA A 286 -9.34 -6.60 9.10
N PHE A 287 -9.71 -7.51 10.00
CA PHE A 287 -9.51 -8.95 9.76
C PHE A 287 -10.26 -9.45 8.52
N GLU A 288 -11.47 -8.94 8.29
CA GLU A 288 -12.27 -9.26 7.10
C GLU A 288 -11.82 -8.52 5.82
N ASP A 289 -10.88 -7.57 5.93
CA ASP A 289 -10.37 -6.84 4.78
C ASP A 289 -9.57 -7.76 3.86
N GLN A 290 -9.74 -7.57 2.55
CA GLN A 290 -9.08 -8.40 1.54
C GLN A 290 -7.55 -8.36 1.62
N CYS A 291 -6.95 -7.25 2.07
CA CYS A 291 -5.50 -7.13 2.19
C CYS A 291 -4.94 -8.06 3.28
N THR A 292 -5.74 -8.38 4.31
CA THR A 292 -5.33 -9.29 5.40
C THR A 292 -4.97 -10.69 4.89
N THR A 293 -5.65 -11.16 3.85
CA THR A 293 -5.45 -12.53 3.33
C THR A 293 -4.06 -12.75 2.70
N ALA A 294 -3.37 -11.70 2.30
CA ALA A 294 -2.01 -11.78 1.75
C ALA A 294 -0.92 -11.56 2.80
N ASN A 295 -1.30 -11.15 4.01
CA ASN A 295 -0.32 -10.90 5.08
C ASN A 295 0.42 -12.18 5.49
N PRO A 296 1.74 -12.13 5.75
CA PRO A 296 2.53 -13.33 6.09
C PRO A 296 2.18 -13.92 7.46
N ARG A 297 1.50 -13.16 8.29
CA ARG A 297 1.10 -13.57 9.64
C ARG A 297 -0.33 -13.14 9.92
N VAL A 298 -1.16 -14.06 10.41
CA VAL A 298 -2.57 -13.84 10.80
C VAL A 298 -2.69 -13.67 12.31
#